data_b92e2069c2b09764214d29abe2e72238
#
_entry.id   b92e2069c2b09764214d29abe2e72238
#
_cell.length_a   1.000
_cell.length_b   1.000
_cell.length_c   1.000
_cell.angle_alpha   90.00
_cell.angle_beta   90.00
_cell.angle_gamma   90.00
#
_symmetry.space_group_name_H-M   'P 1'
#
loop_
_entity.id
_entity.type
_entity.pdbx_description
1 polymer ?
#
loop_
_entity_poly.entity_id
_entity_poly.type
_entity_poly.pdbx_seq_one_letter_code
_entity_poly.pdbx_strand_id
1 'polypeptide(L)'
;SFWAAALVIDRTGASPAISTIAVAALGTGMALGRWYGGRILKSLELDQQLNIFILLQGVGFSILWFSHSLQLSFMGILIAGIGMSNQFALGALRGIAFSDNRPDLAIGKISLAAGVAIAGSPFLLGILGDSFGISRAYLMVPILIALSYLAVKIAPSHVPQKVLEDNEL
;
A
#
# COMPACT_ATOMS: atom_id res chain seq x y z
N SER A 1 6.78 0.30 -8.91
CA SER A 1 6.16 -0.69 -9.81
C SER A 1 7.14 -1.38 -10.74
N PHE A 2 8.18 -0.73 -11.27
CA PHE A 2 9.24 -1.42 -12.04
C PHE A 2 9.92 -2.53 -11.26
N TRP A 3 10.13 -2.33 -9.99
CA TRP A 3 10.72 -3.31 -9.09
C TRP A 3 9.84 -4.55 -8.86
N ALA A 4 8.50 -4.41 -8.90
CA ALA A 4 7.61 -5.56 -8.84
C ALA A 4 7.77 -6.46 -10.07
N ALA A 5 7.95 -5.86 -11.26
CA ALA A 5 8.28 -6.61 -12.46
C ALA A 5 9.62 -7.35 -12.34
N ALA A 6 10.64 -6.69 -11.79
CA ALA A 6 11.95 -7.32 -11.55
C ALA A 6 11.84 -8.52 -10.59
N LEU A 7 11.04 -8.41 -9.53
CA LEU A 7 10.79 -9.53 -8.61
C LEU A 7 10.06 -10.70 -9.30
N VAL A 8 9.08 -10.40 -10.17
CA VAL A 8 8.38 -11.45 -10.95
C VAL A 8 9.35 -12.17 -11.87
N ILE A 9 10.24 -11.45 -12.57
CA ILE A 9 11.28 -12.06 -13.41
C ILE A 9 12.18 -12.98 -12.56
N ASP A 10 12.67 -12.48 -11.44
CA ASP A 10 13.57 -13.21 -10.55
C ASP A 10 12.93 -14.51 -10.01
N ARG A 11 11.63 -14.48 -9.70
CA ARG A 11 10.90 -15.60 -9.10
C ARG A 11 10.35 -16.60 -10.11
N THR A 12 9.93 -16.16 -11.28
CA THR A 12 9.22 -17.00 -12.25
C THR A 12 10.00 -17.27 -13.52
N GLY A 13 11.10 -16.58 -13.76
CA GLY A 13 11.82 -16.62 -15.04
C GLY A 13 11.03 -16.02 -16.21
N ALA A 14 9.96 -15.26 -15.94
CA ALA A 14 9.10 -14.68 -16.97
C ALA A 14 9.86 -13.65 -17.84
N SER A 15 9.41 -13.49 -19.09
CA SER A 15 10.00 -12.48 -19.98
C SER A 15 9.69 -11.05 -19.47
N PRO A 16 10.53 -10.05 -19.82
CA PRO A 16 10.28 -8.66 -19.44
C PRO A 16 8.92 -8.13 -19.92
N ALA A 17 8.43 -8.57 -21.07
CA ALA A 17 7.12 -8.19 -21.60
C ALA A 17 5.98 -8.65 -20.70
N ILE A 18 6.03 -9.90 -20.21
CA ILE A 18 5.03 -10.46 -19.30
C ILE A 18 5.10 -9.76 -17.94
N SER A 19 6.30 -9.47 -17.46
CA SER A 19 6.50 -8.77 -16.19
C SER A 19 5.95 -7.34 -16.20
N THR A 20 5.94 -6.69 -17.38
CA THR A 20 5.30 -5.38 -17.54
C THR A 20 3.78 -5.46 -17.35
N ILE A 21 3.13 -6.58 -17.72
CA ILE A 21 1.69 -6.82 -17.46
C ILE A 21 1.41 -6.90 -15.96
N ALA A 22 2.38 -7.31 -15.16
CA ALA A 22 2.24 -7.28 -13.69
C ALA A 22 1.98 -5.87 -13.14
N VAL A 23 2.56 -4.85 -13.76
CA VAL A 23 2.28 -3.44 -13.41
C VAL A 23 0.83 -3.08 -13.69
N ALA A 24 0.26 -3.58 -14.81
CA ALA A 24 -1.15 -3.37 -15.11
C ALA A 24 -2.05 -4.06 -14.08
N ALA A 25 -1.69 -5.26 -13.60
CA ALA A 25 -2.43 -5.94 -12.53
C ALA A 25 -2.46 -5.12 -11.23
N LEU A 26 -1.34 -4.47 -10.86
CA LEU A 26 -1.30 -3.57 -9.71
C LEU A 26 -2.28 -2.39 -9.89
N GLY A 27 -2.21 -1.71 -11.04
CA GLY A 27 -3.10 -0.59 -11.36
C GLY A 27 -4.57 -0.98 -11.36
N THR A 28 -4.91 -2.14 -11.94
CA THR A 28 -6.26 -2.70 -11.91
C THR A 28 -6.72 -2.97 -10.48
N GLY A 29 -5.88 -3.58 -9.65
CA GLY A 29 -6.16 -3.79 -8.24
C GLY A 29 -6.42 -2.48 -7.50
N MET A 30 -5.61 -1.44 -7.73
CA MET A 30 -5.82 -0.11 -7.15
C MET A 30 -7.15 0.51 -7.60
N ALA A 31 -7.52 0.40 -8.87
CA ALA A 31 -8.78 0.90 -9.40
C ALA A 31 -9.98 0.19 -8.75
N LEU A 32 -9.94 -1.15 -8.69
CA LEU A 32 -10.98 -1.94 -8.03
C LEU A 32 -11.10 -1.61 -6.54
N GLY A 33 -9.99 -1.49 -5.84
CA GLY A 33 -9.99 -1.16 -4.43
C GLY A 33 -10.54 0.24 -4.12
N ARG A 34 -10.28 1.22 -4.97
CA ARG A 34 -10.90 2.56 -4.86
C ARG A 34 -12.39 2.54 -5.14
N TRP A 35 -12.81 1.79 -6.16
CA TRP A 35 -14.21 1.74 -6.57
C TRP A 35 -15.10 1.01 -5.54
N TYR A 36 -14.64 -0.14 -5.05
CA TYR A 36 -15.43 -0.97 -4.15
C TYR A 36 -15.10 -0.77 -2.67
N GLY A 37 -13.84 -0.51 -2.33
CA GLY A 37 -13.37 -0.48 -0.95
C GLY A 37 -14.07 0.57 -0.09
N GLY A 38 -14.23 1.78 -0.59
CA GLY A 38 -14.93 2.84 0.12
C GLY A 38 -16.42 2.55 0.34
N ARG A 39 -17.05 1.78 -0.56
CA ARG A 39 -18.47 1.41 -0.44
C ARG A 39 -18.69 0.26 0.54
N ILE A 40 -17.82 -0.76 0.49
CA ILE A 40 -17.97 -1.98 1.30
C ILE A 40 -17.59 -1.70 2.75
N LEU A 41 -16.56 -0.90 2.98
CA LEU A 41 -15.99 -0.67 4.30
C LEU A 41 -16.50 0.60 4.98
N LYS A 42 -17.39 1.38 4.35
CA LYS A 42 -17.87 2.67 4.89
C LYS A 42 -18.51 2.59 6.28
N SER A 43 -19.02 1.42 6.67
CA SER A 43 -19.61 1.20 8.01
C SER A 43 -18.58 0.97 9.12
N LEU A 44 -17.30 0.86 8.76
CA LEU A 44 -16.21 0.61 9.70
C LEU A 44 -15.52 1.92 10.08
N GLU A 45 -14.94 1.94 11.27
CA GLU A 45 -14.11 3.05 11.73
C GLU A 45 -12.87 3.24 10.84
N LEU A 46 -12.36 4.47 10.79
CA LEU A 46 -11.21 4.85 9.95
C LEU A 46 -9.99 3.93 10.13
N ASP A 47 -9.64 3.63 11.37
CA ASP A 47 -8.48 2.76 11.68
C ASP A 47 -8.75 1.30 11.30
N GLN A 48 -10.00 0.84 11.40
CA GLN A 48 -10.38 -0.50 10.96
C GLN A 48 -10.26 -0.63 9.43
N GLN A 49 -10.78 0.36 8.69
CA GLN A 49 -10.63 0.41 7.24
C GLN A 49 -9.15 0.37 6.83
N LEU A 50 -8.33 1.24 7.43
CA LEU A 50 -6.91 1.33 7.14
C LEU A 50 -6.18 0.00 7.44
N ASN A 51 -6.47 -0.63 8.57
CA ASN A 51 -5.89 -1.93 8.94
C ASN A 51 -6.27 -3.04 7.95
N ILE A 52 -7.52 -3.07 7.46
CA ILE A 52 -7.96 -4.05 6.44
C ILE A 52 -7.15 -3.86 5.16
N PHE A 53 -6.98 -2.63 4.69
CA PHE A 53 -6.19 -2.36 3.49
C PHE A 53 -4.70 -2.71 3.66
N ILE A 54 -4.11 -2.44 4.83
CA ILE A 54 -2.73 -2.82 5.15
C ILE A 54 -2.58 -4.35 5.17
N LEU A 55 -3.50 -5.06 5.82
CA LEU A 55 -3.49 -6.52 5.86
C LEU A 55 -3.68 -7.14 4.47
N LEU A 56 -4.60 -6.60 3.67
CA LEU A 56 -4.83 -7.06 2.31
C LEU A 56 -3.60 -6.88 1.43
N GLN A 57 -2.89 -5.75 1.57
CA GLN A 57 -1.59 -5.54 0.93
C GLN A 57 -0.56 -6.59 1.37
N GLY A 58 -0.51 -6.89 2.67
CA GLY A 58 0.38 -7.91 3.22
C GLY A 58 0.10 -9.30 2.68
N VAL A 59 -1.17 -9.69 2.57
CA VAL A 59 -1.59 -10.95 1.97
C VAL A 59 -1.17 -11.02 0.50
N GLY A 60 -1.48 -9.98 -0.28
CA GLY A 60 -1.09 -9.91 -1.69
C GLY A 60 0.42 -10.00 -1.88
N PHE A 61 1.19 -9.30 -1.05
CA PHE A 61 2.64 -9.38 -1.07
C PHE A 61 3.15 -10.77 -0.69
N SER A 62 2.56 -11.42 0.32
CA SER A 62 2.95 -12.78 0.71
C SER A 62 2.70 -13.78 -0.40
N ILE A 63 1.55 -13.69 -1.09
CA ILE A 63 1.27 -14.53 -2.26
C ILE A 63 2.34 -14.31 -3.33
N LEU A 64 2.66 -13.07 -3.67
CA LEU A 64 3.71 -12.74 -4.62
C LEU A 64 5.07 -13.30 -4.20
N TRP A 65 5.42 -13.15 -2.92
CA TRP A 65 6.71 -13.56 -2.38
C TRP A 65 6.92 -15.07 -2.40
N PHE A 66 5.91 -15.84 -2.04
CA PHE A 66 6.02 -17.31 -1.99
C PHE A 66 5.67 -17.99 -3.32
N SER A 67 5.15 -17.25 -4.27
CA SER A 67 4.77 -17.81 -5.57
C SER A 67 5.98 -18.03 -6.48
N HIS A 68 5.96 -19.19 -7.15
CA HIS A 68 6.84 -19.51 -8.28
C HIS A 68 6.03 -19.65 -9.58
N SER A 69 4.73 -19.37 -9.52
CA SER A 69 3.79 -19.40 -10.64
C SER A 69 3.45 -17.98 -11.07
N LEU A 70 3.50 -17.73 -12.37
CA LEU A 70 3.15 -16.43 -12.94
C LEU A 70 1.71 -16.01 -12.60
N GLN A 71 0.77 -16.95 -12.64
CA GLN A 71 -0.64 -16.69 -12.34
C GLN A 71 -0.85 -16.26 -10.89
N LEU A 72 -0.22 -16.97 -9.94
CA LEU A 72 -0.29 -16.61 -8.52
C LEU A 72 0.43 -15.28 -8.25
N SER A 73 1.52 -14.99 -8.95
CA SER A 73 2.21 -13.69 -8.85
C SER A 73 1.29 -12.55 -9.28
N PHE A 74 0.55 -12.71 -10.39
CA PHE A 74 -0.42 -11.70 -10.82
C PHE A 74 -1.57 -11.53 -9.82
N MET A 75 -2.10 -12.61 -9.28
CA MET A 75 -3.12 -12.54 -8.23
C MET A 75 -2.60 -11.82 -6.99
N GLY A 76 -1.37 -12.13 -6.56
CA GLY A 76 -0.73 -11.46 -5.44
C GLY A 76 -0.58 -9.95 -5.67
N ILE A 77 -0.12 -9.55 -6.87
CA ILE A 77 0.04 -8.14 -7.24
C ILE A 77 -1.32 -7.42 -7.31
N LEU A 78 -2.35 -8.06 -7.85
CA LEU A 78 -3.70 -7.50 -7.91
C LEU A 78 -4.26 -7.28 -6.50
N ILE A 79 -4.15 -8.27 -5.61
CA ILE A 79 -4.60 -8.18 -4.21
C ILE A 79 -3.79 -7.09 -3.47
N ALA A 80 -2.47 -7.04 -3.66
CA ALA A 80 -1.64 -5.98 -3.09
C ALA A 80 -2.08 -4.59 -3.58
N GLY A 81 -2.43 -4.46 -4.86
CA GLY A 81 -2.98 -3.25 -5.46
C GLY A 81 -4.28 -2.80 -4.79
N ILE A 82 -5.21 -3.73 -4.56
CA ILE A 82 -6.44 -3.46 -3.81
C ILE A 82 -6.09 -2.94 -2.41
N GLY A 83 -5.16 -3.60 -1.71
CA GLY A 83 -4.70 -3.17 -0.39
C GLY A 83 -4.07 -1.79 -0.37
N MET A 84 -3.32 -1.40 -1.40
CA MET A 84 -2.68 -0.08 -1.49
C MET A 84 -3.65 1.06 -1.84
N SER A 85 -4.83 0.75 -2.38
CA SER A 85 -5.69 1.69 -3.09
C SER A 85 -6.13 2.91 -2.28
N ASN A 86 -6.53 2.72 -1.02
CA ASN A 86 -7.10 3.75 -0.16
C ASN A 86 -6.19 4.17 1.01
N GLN A 87 -5.01 3.55 1.16
CA GLN A 87 -4.13 3.81 2.30
C GLN A 87 -3.70 5.28 2.42
N PHE A 88 -3.41 5.94 1.28
CA PHE A 88 -3.03 7.35 1.30
C PHE A 88 -4.19 8.25 1.77
N ALA A 89 -5.39 8.04 1.24
CA ALA A 89 -6.56 8.83 1.61
C ALA A 89 -6.94 8.62 3.09
N LEU A 90 -7.01 7.36 3.53
CA LEU A 90 -7.30 7.03 4.92
C LEU A 90 -6.20 7.53 5.88
N GLY A 91 -4.94 7.43 5.46
CA GLY A 91 -3.80 7.97 6.21
C GLY A 91 -3.85 9.50 6.32
N ALA A 92 -4.27 10.19 5.26
CA ALA A 92 -4.46 11.64 5.27
C ALA A 92 -5.59 12.06 6.21
N LEU A 93 -6.75 11.39 6.13
CA LEU A 93 -7.87 11.63 7.05
C LEU A 93 -7.45 11.41 8.51
N ARG A 94 -6.71 10.34 8.77
CA ARG A 94 -6.16 10.07 10.09
C ARG A 94 -5.19 11.16 10.57
N GLY A 95 -4.31 11.64 9.70
CA GLY A 95 -3.41 12.73 10.01
C GLY A 95 -4.13 14.04 10.32
N ILE A 96 -5.25 14.33 9.62
CA ILE A 96 -6.11 15.47 9.92
C ILE A 96 -6.74 15.31 11.31
N ALA A 97 -7.18 14.10 11.67
CA ALA A 97 -7.74 13.83 12.99
C ALA A 97 -6.77 14.14 14.15
N PHE A 98 -5.48 13.98 13.93
CA PHE A 98 -4.42 14.31 14.90
C PHE A 98 -3.89 15.74 14.78
N SER A 99 -4.50 16.61 13.97
CA SER A 99 -3.92 17.90 13.62
C SER A 99 -4.31 19.08 14.53
N ASP A 100 -5.12 18.86 15.56
CA ASP A 100 -5.63 19.91 16.46
C ASP A 100 -6.21 21.12 15.69
N ASN A 101 -7.13 20.86 14.73
CA ASN A 101 -7.74 21.84 13.85
C ASN A 101 -6.77 22.55 12.87
N ARG A 102 -5.67 21.90 12.49
CA ARG A 102 -4.69 22.39 11.50
C ARG A 102 -4.57 21.45 10.29
N PRO A 103 -5.65 21.20 9.52
CA PRO A 103 -5.68 20.23 8.43
C PRO A 103 -4.65 20.51 7.34
N ASP A 104 -4.43 21.80 7.00
CA ASP A 104 -3.48 22.19 5.96
C ASP A 104 -2.04 21.78 6.32
N LEU A 105 -1.67 21.98 7.59
CA LEU A 105 -0.35 21.58 8.09
C LEU A 105 -0.19 20.06 8.12
N ALA A 106 -1.24 19.34 8.49
CA ALA A 106 -1.23 17.87 8.48
C ALA A 106 -1.06 17.32 7.06
N ILE A 107 -1.87 17.81 6.11
CA ILE A 107 -1.79 17.40 4.70
C ILE A 107 -0.41 17.77 4.13
N GLY A 108 0.12 18.95 4.41
CA GLY A 108 1.45 19.37 3.98
C GLY A 108 2.56 18.42 4.46
N LYS A 109 2.55 18.04 5.75
CA LYS A 109 3.52 17.10 6.32
C LYS A 109 3.39 15.68 5.72
N ILE A 110 2.17 15.19 5.55
CA ILE A 110 1.91 13.87 4.96
C ILE A 110 2.35 13.84 3.50
N SER A 111 2.02 14.88 2.72
CA SER A 111 2.43 14.98 1.32
C SER A 111 3.95 15.05 1.17
N LEU A 112 4.62 15.80 2.04
CA LEU A 112 6.08 15.85 2.08
C LEU A 112 6.68 14.47 2.40
N ALA A 113 6.18 13.80 3.43
CA ALA A 113 6.62 12.46 3.81
C ALA A 113 6.40 11.45 2.67
N ALA A 114 5.22 11.50 2.01
CA ALA A 114 4.92 10.66 0.86
C ALA A 114 5.86 10.97 -0.32
N GLY A 115 6.14 12.24 -0.61
CA GLY A 115 7.09 12.64 -1.65
C GLY A 115 8.50 12.11 -1.39
N VAL A 116 9.00 12.25 -0.16
CA VAL A 116 10.30 11.68 0.25
C VAL A 116 10.32 10.16 0.12
N ALA A 117 9.24 9.47 0.53
CA ALA A 117 9.13 8.03 0.40
C ALA A 117 9.10 7.58 -1.07
N ILE A 118 8.34 8.27 -1.92
CA ILE A 118 8.24 7.96 -3.37
C ILE A 118 9.59 8.17 -4.07
N ALA A 119 10.31 9.23 -3.74
CA ALA A 119 11.62 9.50 -4.32
C ALA A 119 12.73 8.58 -3.75
N GLY A 120 12.71 8.34 -2.44
CA GLY A 120 13.77 7.58 -1.75
C GLY A 120 13.63 6.07 -1.89
N SER A 121 12.41 5.52 -1.95
CA SER A 121 12.20 4.07 -1.98
C SER A 121 12.87 3.37 -3.16
N PRO A 122 12.78 3.87 -4.42
CA PRO A 122 13.46 3.23 -5.55
C PRO A 122 14.98 3.24 -5.39
N PHE A 123 15.52 4.32 -4.85
CA PHE A 123 16.96 4.46 -4.62
C PHE A 123 17.46 3.47 -3.56
N LEU A 124 16.77 3.39 -2.41
CA LEU A 124 17.08 2.43 -1.36
C LEU A 124 16.97 0.99 -1.87
N LEU A 125 15.90 0.69 -2.61
CA LEU A 125 15.70 -0.64 -3.18
C LEU A 125 16.77 -0.99 -4.22
N GLY A 126 17.25 0.00 -4.98
CA GLY A 126 18.37 -0.16 -5.91
C GLY A 126 19.66 -0.54 -5.17
N ILE A 127 20.07 0.24 -4.18
CA ILE A 127 21.29 -0.03 -3.38
C ILE A 127 21.21 -1.42 -2.71
N LEU A 128 20.07 -1.74 -2.11
CA LEU A 128 19.87 -3.04 -1.46
C LEU A 128 19.85 -4.18 -2.49
N GLY A 129 19.23 -3.95 -3.67
CA GLY A 129 19.19 -4.91 -4.75
C GLY A 129 20.57 -5.23 -5.33
N ASP A 130 21.40 -4.22 -5.52
CA ASP A 130 22.78 -4.37 -6.00
C ASP A 130 23.68 -5.08 -4.96
N SER A 131 23.45 -4.83 -3.67
CA SER A 131 24.28 -5.38 -2.59
C SER A 131 23.88 -6.79 -2.17
N PHE A 132 22.56 -7.10 -2.14
CA PHE A 132 22.02 -8.33 -1.54
C PHE A 132 21.13 -9.15 -2.49
N GLY A 133 20.91 -8.66 -3.71
CA GLY A 133 19.97 -9.22 -4.66
C GLY A 133 18.53 -8.73 -4.45
N ILE A 134 17.77 -8.71 -5.54
CA ILE A 134 16.42 -8.12 -5.58
C ILE A 134 15.44 -8.80 -4.59
N SER A 135 15.49 -10.12 -4.49
CA SER A 135 14.64 -10.88 -3.57
C SER A 135 14.86 -10.48 -2.12
N ARG A 136 16.09 -10.30 -1.67
CA ARG A 136 16.38 -9.88 -0.29
C ARG A 136 16.05 -8.41 -0.05
N ALA A 137 16.32 -7.55 -1.03
CA ALA A 137 15.97 -6.13 -0.95
C ALA A 137 14.48 -5.92 -0.71
N TYR A 138 13.64 -6.74 -1.34
CA TYR A 138 12.19 -6.69 -1.16
C TYR A 138 11.70 -7.05 0.24
N LEU A 139 12.52 -7.62 1.12
CA LEU A 139 12.16 -7.86 2.53
C LEU A 139 11.85 -6.56 3.29
N MET A 140 12.29 -5.41 2.78
CA MET A 140 11.90 -4.13 3.36
C MET A 140 10.37 -3.90 3.26
N VAL A 141 9.67 -4.46 2.27
CA VAL A 141 8.23 -4.26 2.06
C VAL A 141 7.40 -4.86 3.21
N PRO A 142 7.54 -6.15 3.59
CA PRO A 142 6.79 -6.70 4.73
C PRO A 142 7.15 -6.01 6.05
N ILE A 143 8.38 -5.55 6.22
CA ILE A 143 8.78 -4.78 7.41
C ILE A 143 7.99 -3.47 7.46
N LEU A 144 7.91 -2.73 6.35
CA LEU A 144 7.15 -1.48 6.29
C LEU A 144 5.64 -1.70 6.48
N ILE A 145 5.08 -2.79 5.93
CA ILE A 145 3.69 -3.18 6.15
C ILE A 145 3.43 -3.46 7.64
N ALA A 146 4.30 -4.22 8.28
CA ALA A 146 4.19 -4.52 9.72
C ALA A 146 4.31 -3.25 10.57
N LEU A 147 5.27 -2.37 10.27
CA LEU A 147 5.43 -1.09 10.96
C LEU A 147 4.20 -0.19 10.77
N SER A 148 3.62 -0.14 9.58
CA SER A 148 2.40 0.61 9.31
C SER A 148 1.22 0.08 10.11
N TYR A 149 1.04 -1.24 10.16
CA TYR A 149 0.00 -1.88 10.95
C TYR A 149 0.16 -1.60 12.45
N LEU A 150 1.38 -1.73 12.97
CA LEU A 150 1.68 -1.45 14.38
C LEU A 150 1.45 0.02 14.71
N ALA A 151 1.85 0.96 13.85
CA ALA A 151 1.63 2.39 14.06
C ALA A 151 0.14 2.74 14.19
N VAL A 152 -0.73 2.11 13.39
CA VAL A 152 -2.18 2.30 13.51
C VAL A 152 -2.71 1.72 14.83
N LYS A 153 -2.19 0.58 15.28
CA LYS A 153 -2.62 -0.06 16.53
C LYS A 153 -2.15 0.67 17.80
N ILE A 154 -0.94 1.24 17.78
CA ILE A 154 -0.36 1.92 18.95
C ILE A 154 -1.00 3.30 19.17
N ALA A 155 -1.38 3.99 18.11
CA ALA A 155 -1.96 5.33 18.18
C ALA A 155 -3.33 5.38 17.50
N PRO A 156 -4.39 4.78 18.07
CA PRO A 156 -5.71 4.75 17.43
C PRO A 156 -6.28 6.16 17.26
N SER A 157 -6.89 6.42 16.10
CA SER A 157 -7.59 7.67 15.84
C SER A 157 -9.04 7.54 16.34
N HIS A 158 -9.41 8.30 17.34
CA HIS A 158 -10.78 8.33 17.85
C HIS A 158 -11.63 9.29 17.00
N VAL A 159 -11.78 9.01 15.71
CA VAL A 159 -12.66 9.79 14.84
C VAL A 159 -14.04 9.16 14.85
N PRO A 160 -15.06 9.82 15.43
CA PRO A 160 -16.44 9.34 15.33
C PRO A 160 -16.87 9.38 13.87
N GLN A 161 -17.50 8.33 13.40
CA GLN A 161 -18.00 8.17 12.02
C GLN A 161 -18.93 9.31 11.58
N LYS A 162 -19.62 9.94 12.53
CA LYS A 162 -20.57 11.03 12.32
C LYS A 162 -19.96 12.29 11.68
N VAL A 163 -18.67 12.53 11.87
CA VAL A 163 -17.96 13.71 11.32
C VAL A 163 -17.68 13.56 9.81
N LEU A 164 -17.67 12.34 9.30
CA LEU A 164 -17.43 12.07 7.89
C LEU A 164 -18.72 12.18 7.06
N GLU A 165 -19.89 11.91 7.67
CA GLU A 165 -21.19 12.00 7.00
C GLU A 165 -21.70 13.46 6.90
N ASP A 166 -21.39 14.30 7.89
CA ASP A 166 -21.83 15.71 7.90
C ASP A 166 -21.10 16.59 6.88
N ASN A 167 -20.01 16.12 6.26
CA ASN A 167 -19.26 16.85 5.22
C ASN A 167 -19.61 16.44 3.78
N GLU A 168 -20.56 15.52 3.57
CA GLU A 168 -21.03 15.11 2.23
C GLU A 168 -22.36 15.80 1.81
N LEU A 169 -22.86 16.77 2.60
CA LEU A 169 -23.98 17.65 2.28
C LEU A 169 -23.49 19.03 1.85
#